data_bda5658be6f8e094f91e63dbec625b7e
#
_entry.id   bda5658be6f8e094f91e63dbec625b7e
#
_cell.length_a   1.000
_cell.length_b   1.000
_cell.length_c   1.000
_cell.angle_alpha   90.00
_cell.angle_beta   90.00
_cell.angle_gamma   90.00
#
_symmetry.space_group_name_H-M   'P 1'
#
loop_
_entity.id
_entity.type
_entity.pdbx_description
1 polymer ?
#
loop_
_entity_poly.entity_id
_entity_poly.type
_entity_poly.pdbx_seq_one_letter_code
_entity_poly.pdbx_strand_id
1 'polypeptide(L)'
;LPDIRRLLEGCQSEELKRIWREMDMLEDVCSEIGRALVEEPPFSIREGGMIADGYDDEVDRLRTVMNDGQGWVDRVAAEEKARTGIKTLKVGYNKVFGYYIEVSKSFADQVPANYIRKQTLVGAERYITQELKDMEATILGAKDKLCALEYELFCKLRGFVADRSERIQKTAALLAEADVYRSLASVASRNRYVRPEVV
;
A
#
# COMPACT_ATOMS: atom_id res chain seq x y z
N LEU A 1 17.27 -15.69 -3.88
CA LEU A 1 17.68 -16.64 -4.93
C LEU A 1 19.08 -16.33 -5.48
N PRO A 2 19.44 -15.10 -5.87
CA PRO A 2 20.74 -14.79 -6.49
C PRO A 2 21.96 -15.29 -5.72
N ASP A 3 21.99 -15.09 -4.41
CA ASP A 3 23.12 -15.49 -3.57
C ASP A 3 23.28 -17.01 -3.49
N ILE A 4 22.14 -17.73 -3.42
CA ILE A 4 22.14 -19.21 -3.42
C ILE A 4 22.69 -19.72 -4.75
N ARG A 5 22.23 -19.16 -5.87
CA ARG A 5 22.73 -19.56 -7.19
C ARG A 5 24.23 -19.32 -7.34
N ARG A 6 24.73 -18.18 -6.83
CA ARG A 6 26.17 -17.87 -6.82
C ARG A 6 26.99 -18.88 -6.01
N LEU A 7 26.46 -19.32 -4.85
CA LEU A 7 27.11 -20.34 -4.03
C LEU A 7 27.15 -21.70 -4.73
N LEU A 8 26.10 -22.05 -5.47
CA LEU A 8 26.03 -23.33 -6.19
C LEU A 8 26.93 -23.37 -7.43
N GLU A 9 27.25 -22.23 -8.05
CA GLU A 9 28.07 -22.14 -9.26
C GLU A 9 29.46 -22.79 -9.11
N GLY A 10 30.07 -22.67 -7.92
CA GLY A 10 31.39 -23.24 -7.63
C GLY A 10 31.37 -24.70 -7.18
N CYS A 11 30.20 -25.34 -7.05
CA CYS A 11 30.08 -26.69 -6.53
C CYS A 11 30.55 -27.75 -7.54
N GLN A 12 31.18 -28.82 -7.04
CA GLN A 12 31.68 -29.91 -7.87
C GLN A 12 30.70 -31.09 -7.99
N SER A 13 29.76 -31.23 -7.04
CA SER A 13 28.75 -32.30 -7.03
C SER A 13 27.82 -32.18 -8.22
N GLU A 14 27.55 -33.27 -8.93
CA GLU A 14 26.63 -33.30 -10.07
C GLU A 14 25.19 -32.93 -9.67
N GLU A 15 24.76 -33.32 -8.45
CA GLU A 15 23.45 -32.98 -7.94
C GLU A 15 23.32 -31.46 -7.68
N LEU A 16 24.33 -30.82 -7.12
CA LEU A 16 24.33 -29.39 -6.89
C LEU A 16 24.42 -28.60 -8.22
N LYS A 17 25.15 -29.11 -9.20
CA LYS A 17 25.17 -28.56 -10.57
C LYS A 17 23.83 -28.70 -11.26
N ARG A 18 23.11 -29.82 -11.04
CA ARG A 18 21.73 -30.00 -11.55
C ARG A 18 20.82 -28.93 -10.95
N ILE A 19 20.83 -28.75 -9.61
CA ILE A 19 20.04 -27.74 -8.92
C ILE A 19 20.36 -26.35 -9.48
N TRP A 20 21.64 -26.01 -9.66
CA TRP A 20 22.05 -24.73 -10.23
C TRP A 20 21.50 -24.51 -11.65
N ARG A 21 21.51 -25.53 -12.51
CA ARG A 21 21.01 -25.45 -13.88
C ARG A 21 19.50 -25.31 -13.96
N GLU A 22 18.77 -26.04 -13.10
CA GLU A 22 17.33 -26.10 -13.12
C GLU A 22 16.62 -25.00 -12.32
N MET A 23 17.38 -24.29 -11.46
CA MET A 23 16.84 -23.22 -10.63
C MET A 23 16.39 -22.02 -11.47
N ASP A 24 15.10 -21.79 -11.49
CA ASP A 24 14.49 -20.60 -12.08
C ASP A 24 14.63 -19.42 -11.11
N MET A 25 15.16 -18.30 -11.58
CA MET A 25 15.37 -17.11 -10.78
C MET A 25 14.11 -16.31 -10.53
N LEU A 26 13.03 -16.59 -11.26
CA LEU A 26 11.73 -15.93 -11.15
C LEU A 26 11.82 -14.39 -11.25
N GLU A 27 12.74 -13.90 -12.09
CA GLU A 27 13.02 -12.46 -12.23
C GLU A 27 11.80 -11.68 -12.71
N ASP A 28 11.01 -12.27 -13.62
CA ASP A 28 9.74 -11.71 -14.11
C ASP A 28 8.71 -11.57 -12.98
N VAL A 29 8.63 -12.56 -12.09
CA VAL A 29 7.71 -12.53 -10.94
C VAL A 29 8.16 -11.51 -9.91
N CYS A 30 9.45 -11.52 -9.57
CA CYS A 30 10.02 -10.59 -8.60
C CYS A 30 9.91 -9.14 -9.07
N SER A 31 10.25 -8.89 -10.35
CA SER A 31 10.16 -7.57 -10.96
C SER A 31 8.73 -7.04 -11.01
N GLU A 32 7.76 -7.87 -11.40
CA GLU A 32 6.37 -7.45 -11.47
C GLU A 32 5.78 -7.15 -10.09
N ILE A 33 6.06 -7.99 -9.08
CA ILE A 33 5.63 -7.72 -7.70
C ILE A 33 6.27 -6.42 -7.18
N GLY A 34 7.58 -6.25 -7.36
CA GLY A 34 8.30 -5.06 -6.88
C GLY A 34 7.90 -3.77 -7.58
N ARG A 35 7.43 -3.85 -8.85
CA ARG A 35 6.89 -2.71 -9.59
C ARG A 35 5.47 -2.36 -9.15
N ALA A 36 4.65 -3.39 -8.86
CA ALA A 36 3.23 -3.21 -8.59
C ALA A 36 2.91 -2.81 -7.16
N LEU A 37 3.68 -3.30 -6.18
CA LEU A 37 3.39 -3.10 -4.77
C LEU A 37 4.37 -2.11 -4.12
N VAL A 38 3.88 -1.35 -3.15
CA VAL A 38 4.72 -0.53 -2.27
C VAL A 38 5.61 -1.45 -1.41
N GLU A 39 6.72 -0.92 -0.87
CA GLU A 39 7.68 -1.68 -0.06
C GLU A 39 7.04 -2.21 1.24
N GLU A 40 6.19 -1.40 1.88
CA GLU A 40 5.44 -1.77 3.08
C GLU A 40 3.93 -1.68 2.81
N PRO A 41 3.31 -2.72 2.22
CA PRO A 41 1.89 -2.68 1.90
C PRO A 41 1.03 -2.74 3.17
N PRO A 42 -0.16 -2.11 3.17
CA PRO A 42 -1.07 -2.14 4.28
C PRO A 42 -1.56 -3.57 4.56
N PHE A 43 -1.92 -3.85 5.81
CA PHE A 43 -2.38 -5.17 6.23
C PHE A 43 -3.66 -5.61 5.49
N SER A 44 -4.52 -4.67 5.15
CA SER A 44 -5.80 -4.93 4.49
C SER A 44 -5.85 -4.29 3.11
N ILE A 45 -6.16 -5.11 2.12
CA ILE A 45 -6.41 -4.71 0.72
C ILE A 45 -7.53 -3.66 0.59
N ARG A 46 -8.44 -3.60 1.57
CA ARG A 46 -9.59 -2.69 1.57
C ARG A 46 -9.25 -1.28 2.03
N GLU A 47 -8.08 -1.09 2.61
CA GLU A 47 -7.63 0.22 3.10
C GLU A 47 -7.09 1.09 1.97
N GLY A 48 -6.74 0.49 0.84
CA GLY A 48 -6.03 1.15 -0.26
C GLY A 48 -4.56 1.41 0.09
N GLY A 49 -3.80 1.98 -0.86
CA GLY A 49 -2.40 2.35 -0.65
C GLY A 49 -1.42 1.20 -0.82
N MET A 50 -1.79 0.12 -1.50
CA MET A 50 -0.90 -1.02 -1.73
C MET A 50 -0.20 -0.99 -3.10
N ILE A 51 -0.77 -0.30 -4.08
CA ILE A 51 -0.18 -0.18 -5.41
C ILE A 51 0.90 0.90 -5.39
N ALA A 52 2.04 0.64 -6.00
CA ALA A 52 3.15 1.60 -6.09
C ALA A 52 2.80 2.78 -7.01
N ASP A 53 3.39 3.95 -6.71
CA ASP A 53 3.27 5.12 -7.57
C ASP A 53 3.90 4.84 -8.95
N GLY A 54 3.26 5.31 -10.01
CA GLY A 54 3.71 5.09 -11.39
C GLY A 54 3.41 3.69 -11.95
N TYR A 55 2.70 2.83 -11.22
CA TYR A 55 2.28 1.53 -11.74
C TYR A 55 1.04 1.63 -12.63
N ASP A 56 0.10 2.53 -12.27
CA ASP A 56 -1.13 2.76 -13.02
C ASP A 56 -1.51 4.25 -13.00
N ASP A 57 -1.66 4.84 -14.18
CA ASP A 57 -1.90 6.28 -14.35
C ASP A 57 -3.20 6.76 -13.67
N GLU A 58 -4.25 5.92 -13.63
CA GLU A 58 -5.52 6.30 -13.01
C GLU A 58 -5.44 6.24 -11.49
N VAL A 59 -4.65 5.31 -10.91
CA VAL A 59 -4.32 5.30 -9.47
C VAL A 59 -3.63 6.60 -9.08
N ASP A 60 -2.61 7.01 -9.83
CA ASP A 60 -1.85 8.24 -9.55
C ASP A 60 -2.72 9.48 -9.68
N ARG A 61 -3.60 9.52 -10.68
CA ARG A 61 -4.57 10.59 -10.87
C ARG A 61 -5.56 10.69 -9.70
N LEU A 62 -6.14 9.57 -9.26
CA LEU A 62 -7.07 9.56 -8.13
C LEU A 62 -6.38 9.98 -6.82
N ARG A 63 -5.13 9.58 -6.59
CA ARG A 63 -4.31 10.04 -5.46
C ARG A 63 -4.08 11.55 -5.50
N THR A 64 -3.80 12.10 -6.67
CA THR A 64 -3.63 13.55 -6.86
C THR A 64 -4.93 14.29 -6.48
N VAL A 65 -6.09 13.82 -6.94
CA VAL A 65 -7.39 14.41 -6.58
C VAL A 65 -7.62 14.37 -5.06
N MET A 66 -7.25 13.27 -4.38
CA MET A 66 -7.38 13.17 -2.92
C MET A 66 -6.42 14.11 -2.18
N ASN A 67 -5.17 14.24 -2.64
CA ASN A 67 -4.18 15.13 -2.04
C ASN A 67 -4.55 16.61 -2.27
N ASP A 68 -5.04 16.95 -3.47
CA ASP A 68 -5.56 18.29 -3.77
C ASP A 68 -6.77 18.64 -2.89
N GLY A 69 -7.58 17.64 -2.49
CA GLY A 69 -8.66 17.81 -1.55
C GLY A 69 -8.21 18.29 -0.17
N GLN A 70 -7.06 17.82 0.33
CA GLN A 70 -6.50 18.32 1.59
C GLN A 70 -6.02 19.78 1.46
N GLY A 71 -5.30 20.11 0.40
CA GLY A 71 -4.88 21.47 0.11
C GLY A 71 -6.06 22.42 -0.14
N TRP A 72 -7.18 21.90 -0.66
CA TRP A 72 -8.42 22.65 -0.81
C TRP A 72 -9.04 23.06 0.55
N VAL A 73 -9.04 22.15 1.55
CA VAL A 73 -9.52 22.46 2.91
C VAL A 73 -8.76 23.65 3.51
N ASP A 74 -7.44 23.67 3.35
CA ASP A 74 -6.60 24.76 3.84
C ASP A 74 -6.89 26.09 3.10
N ARG A 75 -7.10 26.03 1.78
CA ARG A 75 -7.49 27.20 0.98
C ARG A 75 -8.85 27.76 1.41
N VAL A 76 -9.87 26.91 1.54
CA VAL A 76 -11.19 27.31 2.01
C VAL A 76 -11.11 27.93 3.40
N ALA A 77 -10.32 27.37 4.32
CA ALA A 77 -10.14 27.96 5.64
C ALA A 77 -9.54 29.37 5.57
N ALA A 78 -8.57 29.60 4.67
CA ALA A 78 -7.97 30.92 4.47
C ALA A 78 -8.94 31.92 3.81
N GLU A 79 -9.65 31.50 2.77
CA GLU A 79 -10.64 32.30 2.05
C GLU A 79 -11.80 32.70 2.96
N GLU A 80 -12.34 31.78 3.74
CA GLU A 80 -13.42 32.04 4.68
C GLU A 80 -13.00 32.96 5.83
N LYS A 81 -11.78 32.84 6.33
CA LYS A 81 -11.24 33.80 7.30
C LYS A 81 -11.14 35.21 6.71
N ALA A 82 -10.67 35.31 5.47
CA ALA A 82 -10.56 36.60 4.79
C ALA A 82 -11.95 37.22 4.51
N ARG A 83 -12.90 36.41 4.04
CA ARG A 83 -14.28 36.83 3.70
C ARG A 83 -15.08 37.24 4.92
N THR A 84 -15.01 36.48 6.01
CA THR A 84 -15.82 36.69 7.21
C THR A 84 -15.15 37.62 8.25
N GLY A 85 -13.82 37.82 8.16
CA GLY A 85 -13.06 38.50 9.20
C GLY A 85 -12.85 37.68 10.48
N ILE A 86 -13.37 36.45 10.55
CA ILE A 86 -13.30 35.59 11.74
C ILE A 86 -11.96 34.87 11.78
N LYS A 87 -10.97 35.43 12.42
CA LYS A 87 -9.60 34.90 12.49
C LYS A 87 -9.49 33.53 13.17
N THR A 88 -10.42 33.21 14.08
CA THR A 88 -10.46 31.96 14.85
C THR A 88 -11.18 30.82 14.11
N LEU A 89 -11.73 31.07 12.92
CA LEU A 89 -12.40 30.08 12.09
C LEU A 89 -11.44 28.93 11.76
N LYS A 90 -11.94 27.70 11.88
CA LYS A 90 -11.23 26.47 11.53
C LYS A 90 -12.12 25.61 10.63
N VAL A 91 -11.50 24.94 9.66
CA VAL A 91 -12.17 23.87 8.91
C VAL A 91 -11.67 22.55 9.46
N GLY A 92 -12.59 21.62 9.70
CA GLY A 92 -12.29 20.29 10.22
C GLY A 92 -13.18 19.22 9.61
N TYR A 93 -12.90 17.96 9.91
CA TYR A 93 -13.67 16.80 9.46
C TYR A 93 -14.25 16.02 10.64
N ASN A 94 -15.52 15.61 10.51
CA ASN A 94 -16.19 14.75 11.48
C ASN A 94 -16.80 13.54 10.75
N LYS A 95 -16.61 12.34 11.29
CA LYS A 95 -17.13 11.09 10.67
C LYS A 95 -18.66 11.03 10.52
N VAL A 96 -19.42 11.82 11.30
CA VAL A 96 -20.88 11.77 11.32
C VAL A 96 -21.50 12.72 10.28
N PHE A 97 -20.93 13.91 10.10
CA PHE A 97 -21.54 14.95 9.23
C PHE A 97 -20.55 15.60 8.25
N GLY A 98 -19.35 15.06 8.13
CA GLY A 98 -18.36 15.43 7.13
C GLY A 98 -17.51 16.65 7.46
N TYR A 99 -17.10 17.40 6.46
CA TYR A 99 -16.36 18.65 6.63
C TYR A 99 -17.24 19.75 7.22
N TYR A 100 -16.65 20.51 8.15
CA TYR A 100 -17.36 21.60 8.84
C TYR A 100 -16.46 22.81 9.06
N ILE A 101 -17.09 23.97 9.21
CA ILE A 101 -16.46 25.20 9.66
C ILE A 101 -16.80 25.39 11.14
N GLU A 102 -15.79 25.52 11.99
CA GLU A 102 -15.96 25.78 13.41
C GLU A 102 -15.70 27.27 13.70
N VAL A 103 -16.67 27.92 14.32
CA VAL A 103 -16.64 29.33 14.70
C VAL A 103 -16.87 29.45 16.20
N SER A 104 -16.04 30.24 16.89
CA SER A 104 -16.23 30.53 18.31
C SER A 104 -17.55 31.28 18.53
N LYS A 105 -18.26 31.01 19.62
CA LYS A 105 -19.54 31.67 19.95
C LYS A 105 -19.47 33.19 19.99
N SER A 106 -18.32 33.74 20.34
CA SER A 106 -18.08 35.21 20.32
C SER A 106 -18.23 35.87 18.94
N PHE A 107 -18.22 35.06 17.87
CA PHE A 107 -18.36 35.51 16.48
C PHE A 107 -19.63 34.98 15.81
N ALA A 108 -20.59 34.40 16.58
CA ALA A 108 -21.78 33.79 16.04
C ALA A 108 -22.65 34.77 15.21
N ASP A 109 -22.67 36.05 15.61
CA ASP A 109 -23.43 37.12 14.93
C ASP A 109 -22.78 37.57 13.61
N GLN A 110 -21.52 37.18 13.36
CA GLN A 110 -20.77 37.47 12.13
C GLN A 110 -20.82 36.35 11.10
N VAL A 111 -21.51 35.25 11.45
CA VAL A 111 -21.61 34.08 10.57
C VAL A 111 -22.49 34.41 9.37
N PRO A 112 -22.03 34.15 8.13
CA PRO A 112 -22.82 34.39 6.93
C PRO A 112 -24.10 33.57 6.86
N ALA A 113 -25.14 34.08 6.19
CA ALA A 113 -26.43 33.43 6.06
C ALA A 113 -26.42 32.09 5.31
N ASN A 114 -25.40 31.86 4.48
CA ASN A 114 -25.21 30.59 3.75
C ASN A 114 -24.59 29.47 4.59
N TYR A 115 -24.23 29.72 5.86
CA TYR A 115 -23.78 28.72 6.79
C TYR A 115 -24.94 27.99 7.45
N ILE A 116 -24.97 26.68 7.32
CA ILE A 116 -26.01 25.85 7.93
C ILE A 116 -25.45 25.25 9.21
N ARG A 117 -26.00 25.65 10.36
CA ARG A 117 -25.54 25.13 11.66
C ARG A 117 -25.88 23.66 11.81
N LYS A 118 -24.89 22.85 12.19
CA LYS A 118 -25.02 21.41 12.42
C LYS A 118 -24.82 20.98 13.85
N GLN A 119 -23.94 21.67 14.58
CA GLN A 119 -23.64 21.32 15.96
C GLN A 119 -23.30 22.55 16.78
N THR A 120 -23.82 22.59 18.02
CA THR A 120 -23.46 23.58 19.04
C THR A 120 -22.61 22.90 20.11
N LEU A 121 -21.44 23.49 20.36
CA LEU A 121 -20.50 23.07 21.42
C LEU A 121 -20.52 24.09 22.57
N VAL A 122 -19.83 23.84 23.67
CA VAL A 122 -19.75 24.73 24.82
C VAL A 122 -19.19 26.10 24.43
N GLY A 123 -18.10 26.13 23.62
CA GLY A 123 -17.39 27.36 23.23
C GLY A 123 -17.45 27.71 21.74
N ALA A 124 -18.08 26.90 20.91
CA ALA A 124 -18.10 27.08 19.46
C ALA A 124 -19.37 26.53 18.81
N GLU A 125 -19.58 26.87 17.56
CA GLU A 125 -20.63 26.29 16.72
C GLU A 125 -20.00 25.76 15.42
N ARG A 126 -20.57 24.66 14.90
CA ARG A 126 -20.11 24.01 13.67
C ARG A 126 -21.16 24.15 12.59
N TYR A 127 -20.68 24.58 11.44
CA TYR A 127 -21.46 24.88 10.26
C TYR A 127 -21.01 24.08 9.06
N ILE A 128 -21.90 23.89 8.12
CA ILE A 128 -21.59 23.34 6.80
C ILE A 128 -22.02 24.34 5.72
N THR A 129 -21.35 24.27 4.57
CA THR A 129 -21.75 24.98 3.35
C THR A 129 -22.02 23.99 2.23
N GLN A 130 -22.70 24.42 1.17
CA GLN A 130 -22.93 23.55 0.01
C GLN A 130 -21.59 23.18 -0.66
N GLU A 131 -20.67 24.12 -0.75
CA GLU A 131 -19.34 23.92 -1.31
C GLU A 131 -18.54 22.82 -0.56
N LEU A 132 -18.57 22.83 0.79
CA LEU A 132 -17.97 21.77 1.60
C LEU A 132 -18.57 20.40 1.30
N LYS A 133 -19.88 20.31 1.11
CA LYS A 133 -20.55 19.05 0.77
C LYS A 133 -20.18 18.53 -0.63
N ASP A 134 -20.12 19.41 -1.61
CA ASP A 134 -19.82 19.03 -2.99
C ASP A 134 -18.37 18.52 -3.11
N MET A 135 -17.45 19.15 -2.40
CA MET A 135 -16.05 18.69 -2.33
C MET A 135 -15.92 17.37 -1.56
N GLU A 136 -16.64 17.24 -0.44
CA GLU A 136 -16.67 15.97 0.31
C GLU A 136 -17.12 14.81 -0.59
N ALA A 137 -18.19 14.99 -1.34
CA ALA A 137 -18.68 13.98 -2.28
C ALA A 137 -17.62 13.63 -3.34
N THR A 138 -16.86 14.62 -3.82
CA THR A 138 -15.77 14.41 -4.79
C THR A 138 -14.62 13.61 -4.18
N ILE A 139 -14.18 13.97 -2.98
CA ILE A 139 -13.06 13.31 -2.29
C ILE A 139 -13.43 11.86 -1.92
N LEU A 140 -14.63 11.65 -1.35
CA LEU A 140 -15.11 10.32 -0.99
C LEU A 140 -15.30 9.45 -2.23
N GLY A 141 -15.86 9.99 -3.30
CA GLY A 141 -16.01 9.28 -4.57
C GLY A 141 -14.67 8.91 -5.20
N ALA A 142 -13.66 9.75 -5.10
CA ALA A 142 -12.29 9.44 -5.55
C ALA A 142 -11.65 8.33 -4.70
N LYS A 143 -11.85 8.36 -3.39
CA LYS A 143 -11.35 7.33 -2.47
C LYS A 143 -11.95 5.95 -2.76
N ASP A 144 -13.28 5.89 -2.92
CA ASP A 144 -13.97 4.62 -3.19
C ASP A 144 -13.51 4.03 -4.54
N LYS A 145 -13.37 4.88 -5.56
CA LYS A 145 -12.84 4.48 -6.87
C LYS A 145 -11.39 4.00 -6.77
N LEU A 146 -10.55 4.70 -6.02
CA LEU A 146 -9.15 4.32 -5.82
C LEU A 146 -9.05 2.94 -5.16
N CYS A 147 -9.77 2.71 -4.06
CA CYS A 147 -9.77 1.41 -3.38
C CYS A 147 -10.26 0.27 -4.29
N ALA A 148 -11.30 0.52 -5.09
CA ALA A 148 -11.81 -0.48 -6.04
C ALA A 148 -10.80 -0.80 -7.14
N LEU A 149 -10.14 0.21 -7.70
CA LEU A 149 -9.12 0.05 -8.74
C LEU A 149 -7.87 -0.67 -8.21
N GLU A 150 -7.38 -0.28 -7.04
CA GLU A 150 -6.24 -0.96 -6.42
C GLU A 150 -6.55 -2.43 -6.11
N TYR A 151 -7.76 -2.74 -5.68
CA TYR A 151 -8.20 -4.13 -5.52
C TYR A 151 -8.21 -4.91 -6.83
N GLU A 152 -8.69 -4.30 -7.92
CA GLU A 152 -8.67 -4.93 -9.24
C GLU A 152 -7.24 -5.21 -9.73
N LEU A 153 -6.35 -4.24 -9.59
CA LEU A 153 -4.92 -4.37 -9.96
C LEU A 153 -4.23 -5.46 -9.12
N PHE A 154 -4.51 -5.51 -7.82
CA PHE A 154 -4.01 -6.59 -6.97
C PHE A 154 -4.53 -7.97 -7.40
N CYS A 155 -5.81 -8.07 -7.78
CA CYS A 155 -6.35 -9.34 -8.30
C CYS A 155 -5.67 -9.77 -9.61
N LYS A 156 -5.34 -8.82 -10.49
CA LYS A 156 -4.55 -9.09 -11.70
C LYS A 156 -3.14 -9.58 -11.36
N LEU A 157 -2.46 -8.92 -10.43
CA LEU A 157 -1.14 -9.34 -9.96
C LEU A 157 -1.18 -10.74 -9.32
N ARG A 158 -2.18 -11.01 -8.47
CA ARG A 158 -2.38 -12.33 -7.88
C ARG A 158 -2.59 -13.41 -8.94
N GLY A 159 -3.37 -13.14 -9.97
CA GLY A 159 -3.55 -14.03 -11.13
C GLY A 159 -2.24 -14.29 -11.84
N PHE A 160 -1.47 -13.24 -12.13
CA PHE A 160 -0.14 -13.34 -12.75
C PHE A 160 0.81 -14.26 -11.95
N VAL A 161 0.83 -14.15 -10.62
CA VAL A 161 1.65 -15.01 -9.75
C VAL A 161 1.09 -16.44 -9.72
N ALA A 162 -0.23 -16.60 -9.64
CA ALA A 162 -0.87 -17.91 -9.65
C ALA A 162 -0.57 -18.72 -10.92
N ASP A 163 -0.56 -18.08 -12.08
CA ASP A 163 -0.21 -18.73 -13.37
C ASP A 163 1.25 -19.21 -13.41
N ARG A 164 2.09 -18.73 -12.50
CA ARG A 164 3.53 -19.09 -12.38
C ARG A 164 3.82 -19.99 -11.18
N SER A 165 2.78 -20.47 -10.50
CA SER A 165 2.90 -21.25 -9.26
C SER A 165 3.72 -22.52 -9.44
N GLU A 166 3.63 -23.20 -10.58
CA GLU A 166 4.42 -24.39 -10.88
C GLU A 166 5.93 -24.08 -10.92
N ARG A 167 6.34 -22.98 -11.54
CA ARG A 167 7.74 -22.52 -11.57
C ARG A 167 8.25 -22.20 -10.16
N ILE A 168 7.40 -21.51 -9.37
CA ILE A 168 7.72 -21.17 -7.97
C ILE A 168 7.89 -22.43 -7.14
N GLN A 169 6.97 -23.40 -7.25
CA GLN A 169 7.02 -24.68 -6.53
C GLN A 169 8.23 -25.50 -6.93
N LYS A 170 8.56 -25.57 -8.23
CA LYS A 170 9.75 -26.27 -8.71
C LYS A 170 11.02 -25.67 -8.11
N THR A 171 11.17 -24.35 -8.12
CA THR A 171 12.32 -23.68 -7.52
C THR A 171 12.38 -23.91 -6.01
N ALA A 172 11.24 -23.84 -5.31
CA ALA A 172 11.16 -24.13 -3.88
C ALA A 172 11.59 -25.57 -3.55
N ALA A 173 11.20 -26.56 -4.37
CA ALA A 173 11.63 -27.96 -4.22
C ALA A 173 13.13 -28.13 -4.39
N LEU A 174 13.73 -27.48 -5.38
CA LEU A 174 15.20 -27.47 -5.58
C LEU A 174 15.95 -26.87 -4.41
N LEU A 175 15.42 -25.77 -3.83
CA LEU A 175 15.98 -25.15 -2.63
C LEU A 175 15.90 -26.07 -1.41
N ALA A 176 14.75 -26.74 -1.22
CA ALA A 176 14.58 -27.72 -0.14
C ALA A 176 15.56 -28.90 -0.26
N GLU A 177 15.79 -29.39 -1.47
CA GLU A 177 16.79 -30.43 -1.74
C GLU A 177 18.23 -29.97 -1.41
N ALA A 178 18.60 -28.74 -1.82
CA ALA A 178 19.88 -28.15 -1.48
C ALA A 178 20.08 -27.99 0.03
N ASP A 179 19.03 -27.59 0.77
CA ASP A 179 19.09 -27.46 2.23
C ASP A 179 19.27 -28.81 2.94
N VAL A 180 18.63 -29.88 2.43
CA VAL A 180 18.84 -31.25 2.93
C VAL A 180 20.29 -31.67 2.73
N TYR A 181 20.86 -31.46 1.54
CA TYR A 181 22.27 -31.81 1.30
C TYR A 181 23.22 -31.02 2.21
N ARG A 182 22.98 -29.73 2.38
CA ARG A 182 23.76 -28.88 3.30
C ARG A 182 23.66 -29.39 4.75
N SER A 183 22.46 -29.73 5.20
CA SER A 183 22.21 -30.21 6.56
C SER A 183 22.93 -31.54 6.81
N LEU A 184 22.81 -32.53 5.89
CA LEU A 184 23.48 -33.81 5.97
C LEU A 184 25.03 -33.65 5.93
N ALA A 185 25.55 -32.82 5.03
CA ALA A 185 27.00 -32.57 4.94
C ALA A 185 27.54 -31.90 6.22
N SER A 186 26.76 -30.97 6.82
CA SER A 186 27.16 -30.33 8.08
C SER A 186 27.22 -31.33 9.23
N VAL A 187 26.26 -32.25 9.33
CA VAL A 187 26.23 -33.29 10.36
C VAL A 187 27.38 -34.29 10.12
N ALA A 188 27.57 -34.74 8.89
CA ALA A 188 28.66 -35.68 8.55
C ALA A 188 30.04 -35.07 8.86
N SER A 189 30.29 -33.82 8.50
CA SER A 189 31.54 -33.11 8.80
C SER A 189 31.76 -32.96 10.31
N ARG A 190 30.73 -32.55 11.08
CA ARG A 190 30.82 -32.37 12.54
C ARG A 190 31.11 -33.68 13.27
N ASN A 191 30.50 -34.76 12.83
CA ASN A 191 30.66 -36.07 13.46
C ASN A 191 31.72 -36.95 12.81
N ARG A 192 32.46 -36.42 11.81
CA ARG A 192 33.54 -37.14 11.08
C ARG A 192 33.02 -38.45 10.45
N TYR A 193 31.84 -38.42 9.87
CA TYR A 193 31.28 -39.58 9.17
C TYR A 193 32.12 -39.89 7.93
N VAL A 194 32.29 -41.19 7.66
CA VAL A 194 32.97 -41.72 6.44
C VAL A 194 31.95 -42.55 5.64
N ARG A 195 32.13 -42.58 4.33
CA ARG A 195 31.34 -43.46 3.47
C ARG A 195 31.70 -44.93 3.77
N PRO A 196 30.73 -45.77 4.19
CA PRO A 196 31.02 -47.19 4.43
C PRO A 196 31.28 -47.93 3.11
N GLU A 197 32.24 -48.85 3.11
CA GLU A 197 32.36 -49.88 2.09
C GLU A 197 31.50 -51.06 2.53
N VAL A 198 30.52 -51.45 1.72
CA VAL A 198 29.66 -52.62 1.95
C VAL A 198 30.30 -53.76 1.17
N VAL A 199 30.84 -54.75 1.89
CA VAL A 199 31.48 -55.96 1.32
C VAL A 199 30.45 -57.07 1.23
#